data_afaed76f11999a8f9cb4b4c8c8ef639f
#
_entry.id   afaed76f11999a8f9cb4b4c8c8ef639f
#
_cell.length_a   1.000
_cell.length_b   1.000
_cell.length_c   1.000
_cell.angle_alpha   90.00
_cell.angle_beta   90.00
_cell.angle_gamma   90.00
#
_symmetry.space_group_name_H-M   'P 1'
#
loop_
_entity.id
_entity.type
_entity.pdbx_description
1 polymer ?
#
loop_
_entity_poly.entity_id
_entity_poly.type
_entity_poly.pdbx_seq_one_letter_code
_entity_poly.pdbx_strand_id
1 'polypeptide(L)'
;MLNTKVNSKQEILDSIYESKVAISAFGVKSIGLFGSFVRNSATETSDIDLLVDFKPNKKSFDNFMDLAFFLEDLFGRKVEIITPQSLSKHIGPHILKEVETVYQFR
;
A
#
# COMPACT_ATOMS: atom_id res chain seq x y z
N MET A 1 -4.39 21.19 6.53
CA MET A 1 -3.56 21.24 5.34
C MET A 1 -4.00 20.17 4.34
N LEU A 2 -4.07 20.56 3.09
CA LEU A 2 -4.50 19.64 2.05
C LEU A 2 -3.34 18.72 1.66
N ASN A 3 -3.65 17.44 1.48
CA ASN A 3 -2.67 16.51 0.98
C ASN A 3 -2.48 16.69 -0.51
N THR A 4 -1.23 16.73 -0.93
CA THR A 4 -0.91 16.79 -2.34
C THR A 4 -1.02 15.38 -2.92
N LYS A 5 -1.69 15.28 -4.07
CA LYS A 5 -1.80 14.00 -4.77
C LYS A 5 -0.43 13.54 -5.22
N VAL A 6 -0.06 12.30 -4.85
CA VAL A 6 1.21 11.74 -5.27
C VAL A 6 1.16 11.40 -6.77
N ASN A 7 2.27 11.60 -7.46
CA ASN A 7 2.37 11.39 -8.89
C ASN A 7 3.52 10.48 -9.30
N SER A 8 4.28 9.97 -8.36
CA SER A 8 5.43 9.13 -8.68
C SER A 8 5.63 8.07 -7.61
N LYS A 9 6.37 7.02 -7.99
CA LYS A 9 6.75 5.98 -7.04
C LYS A 9 7.54 6.59 -5.88
N GLN A 10 8.46 7.50 -6.17
CA GLN A 10 9.28 8.12 -5.12
C GLN A 10 8.43 8.87 -4.11
N GLU A 11 7.42 9.60 -4.58
CA GLU A 11 6.53 10.30 -3.66
C GLU A 11 5.75 9.34 -2.77
N ILE A 12 5.35 8.18 -3.31
CA ILE A 12 4.69 7.15 -2.51
C ILE A 12 5.64 6.61 -1.44
N LEU A 13 6.88 6.29 -1.83
CA LEU A 13 7.88 5.78 -0.89
C LEU A 13 8.14 6.78 0.24
N ASP A 14 8.32 8.05 -0.12
CA ASP A 14 8.59 9.10 0.85
C ASP A 14 7.42 9.28 1.81
N SER A 15 6.20 9.27 1.28
CA SER A 15 4.99 9.44 2.11
C SER A 15 4.85 8.31 3.12
N ILE A 16 5.09 7.07 2.70
CA ILE A 16 5.02 5.92 3.60
C ILE A 16 6.10 6.03 4.68
N TYR A 17 7.31 6.36 4.29
CA TYR A 17 8.39 6.49 5.25
C TYR A 17 8.10 7.58 6.30
N GLU A 18 7.61 8.72 5.85
CA GLU A 18 7.28 9.82 6.75
C GLU A 18 6.12 9.51 7.69
N SER A 19 5.23 8.60 7.27
CA SER A 19 4.07 8.22 8.06
C SER A 19 4.23 6.86 8.74
N LYS A 20 5.46 6.34 8.82
CA LYS A 20 5.69 4.97 9.27
C LYS A 20 5.17 4.70 10.69
N VAL A 21 5.25 5.67 11.59
CA VAL A 21 4.76 5.48 12.95
C VAL A 21 3.23 5.30 12.95
N ALA A 22 2.52 6.16 12.22
CA ALA A 22 1.08 6.06 12.13
C ALA A 22 0.66 4.75 11.46
N ILE A 23 1.34 4.36 10.38
CA ILE A 23 1.02 3.12 9.67
C ILE A 23 1.26 1.91 10.57
N SER A 24 2.34 1.91 11.34
CA SER A 24 2.65 0.83 12.27
C SER A 24 1.53 0.62 13.29
N ALA A 25 0.85 1.70 13.68
CA ALA A 25 -0.23 1.63 14.66
C ALA A 25 -1.42 0.79 14.16
N PHE A 26 -1.55 0.61 12.84
CA PHE A 26 -2.60 -0.26 12.29
C PHE A 26 -2.21 -1.73 12.29
N GLY A 27 -1.05 -2.08 12.83
CA GLY A 27 -0.62 -3.47 12.91
C GLY A 27 0.01 -4.00 11.63
N VAL A 28 0.52 -3.13 10.79
CA VAL A 28 1.14 -3.51 9.52
C VAL A 28 2.52 -4.10 9.76
N LYS A 29 2.81 -5.21 9.09
CA LYS A 29 4.13 -5.84 9.12
C LYS A 29 4.98 -5.37 7.94
N SER A 30 4.41 -5.32 6.76
CA SER A 30 5.14 -4.87 5.57
C SER A 30 4.19 -4.30 4.54
N ILE A 31 4.72 -3.42 3.69
CA ILE A 31 4.00 -2.87 2.54
C ILE A 31 4.85 -3.06 1.31
N GLY A 32 4.24 -3.60 0.26
CA GLY A 32 4.84 -3.67 -1.06
C GLY A 32 3.98 -2.90 -2.06
N LEU A 33 4.62 -2.34 -3.06
CA LEU A 33 3.95 -1.60 -4.14
C LEU A 33 3.99 -2.45 -5.41
N PHE A 34 2.87 -2.51 -6.12
CA PHE A 34 2.83 -3.17 -7.42
C PHE A 34 1.93 -2.35 -8.35
N GLY A 35 1.69 -2.84 -9.54
CA GLY A 35 0.80 -2.17 -10.47
C GLY A 35 1.46 -1.04 -11.25
N SER A 36 0.65 -0.08 -11.69
CA SER A 36 1.09 0.92 -12.66
C SER A 36 2.23 1.81 -12.16
N PHE A 37 2.30 2.10 -10.85
CA PHE A 37 3.39 2.92 -10.33
C PHE A 37 4.73 2.20 -10.36
N VAL A 38 4.73 0.87 -10.21
CA VAL A 38 5.96 0.09 -10.34
C VAL A 38 6.36 -0.03 -11.79
N ARG A 39 5.39 -0.21 -12.69
CA ARG A 39 5.66 -0.33 -14.11
C ARG A 39 5.96 1.00 -14.80
N ASN A 40 5.90 2.10 -14.07
CA ASN A 40 6.11 3.44 -14.59
C ASN A 40 5.09 3.79 -15.68
N SER A 41 3.85 3.33 -15.51
CA SER A 41 2.76 3.58 -16.44
C SER A 41 1.57 4.26 -15.78
N ALA A 42 1.76 4.80 -14.58
CA ALA A 42 0.68 5.47 -13.85
C ALA A 42 0.28 6.77 -14.53
N THR A 43 -1.03 7.05 -14.47
CA THR A 43 -1.63 8.28 -15.01
C THR A 43 -2.34 9.02 -13.89
N GLU A 44 -2.95 10.15 -14.24
CA GLU A 44 -3.72 10.97 -13.30
C GLU A 44 -4.82 10.18 -12.59
N THR A 45 -5.37 9.16 -13.25
CA THR A 45 -6.48 8.40 -12.69
C THR A 45 -6.08 7.04 -12.14
N SER A 46 -4.79 6.73 -12.12
CA SER A 46 -4.32 5.44 -11.62
C SER A 46 -4.53 5.31 -10.12
N ASP A 47 -4.97 4.14 -9.68
CA ASP A 47 -5.01 3.79 -8.26
C ASP A 47 -3.62 3.35 -7.80
N ILE A 48 -3.42 3.36 -6.49
CA ILE A 48 -2.19 2.83 -5.91
C ILE A 48 -2.47 1.42 -5.43
N ASP A 49 -1.69 0.45 -5.93
CA ASP A 49 -1.87 -0.96 -5.61
C ASP A 49 -0.82 -1.40 -4.60
N LEU A 50 -1.29 -1.83 -3.43
CA LEU A 50 -0.42 -2.19 -2.33
C LEU A 50 -0.67 -3.62 -1.87
N LEU A 51 0.42 -4.34 -1.62
CA LEU A 51 0.38 -5.63 -0.96
C LEU A 51 0.77 -5.40 0.50
N VAL A 52 -0.20 -5.57 1.40
CA VAL A 52 0.00 -5.29 2.82
C VAL A 52 -0.08 -6.58 3.61
N ASP A 53 0.94 -6.85 4.39
CA ASP A 53 0.95 -7.96 5.32
C ASP A 53 0.80 -7.41 6.73
N PHE A 54 -0.16 -7.97 7.49
CA PHE A 54 -0.41 -7.56 8.86
C PHE A 54 0.32 -8.48 9.82
N LYS A 55 0.68 -7.94 10.98
CA LYS A 55 1.27 -8.74 12.04
C LYS A 55 0.25 -9.78 12.52
N PRO A 56 0.70 -10.91 13.07
CA PRO A 56 -0.23 -11.92 13.60
C PRO A 56 -1.23 -11.28 14.56
N ASN A 57 -2.49 -11.64 14.41
CA ASN A 57 -3.60 -11.18 15.23
C ASN A 57 -3.92 -9.68 15.08
N LYS A 58 -3.31 -9.00 14.11
CA LYS A 58 -3.60 -7.58 13.87
C LYS A 58 -4.43 -7.35 12.63
N LYS A 59 -4.61 -8.37 11.79
CA LYS A 59 -5.48 -8.25 10.63
C LYS A 59 -6.93 -8.37 11.08
N SER A 60 -7.65 -7.27 11.04
CA SER A 60 -9.07 -7.22 11.32
C SER A 60 -9.71 -6.35 10.23
N PHE A 61 -11.04 -6.47 10.12
CA PHE A 61 -11.75 -5.64 9.16
C PHE A 61 -11.54 -4.15 9.47
N ASP A 62 -11.61 -3.79 10.75
CA ASP A 62 -11.44 -2.39 11.15
C ASP A 62 -10.04 -1.88 10.84
N ASN A 63 -9.00 -2.64 11.19
CA ASN A 63 -7.63 -2.22 10.87
C ASN A 63 -7.41 -2.11 9.36
N PHE A 64 -7.97 -3.04 8.60
CA PHE A 64 -7.86 -3.01 7.15
C PHE A 64 -8.51 -1.76 6.57
N MET A 65 -9.75 -1.47 6.99
CA MET A 65 -10.48 -0.32 6.46
C MET A 65 -9.87 1.00 6.92
N ASP A 66 -9.46 1.07 8.18
CA ASP A 66 -8.84 2.28 8.71
C ASP A 66 -7.54 2.59 8.00
N LEU A 67 -6.73 1.55 7.73
CA LEU A 67 -5.49 1.72 6.96
C LEU A 67 -5.79 2.22 5.55
N ALA A 68 -6.80 1.64 4.90
CA ALA A 68 -7.16 2.05 3.55
C ALA A 68 -7.55 3.54 3.51
N PHE A 69 -8.39 3.97 4.44
CA PHE A 69 -8.79 5.38 4.53
C PHE A 69 -7.61 6.29 4.81
N PHE A 70 -6.74 5.88 5.74
CA PHE A 70 -5.55 6.65 6.06
C PHE A 70 -4.66 6.84 4.84
N LEU A 71 -4.41 5.76 4.11
CA LEU A 71 -3.54 5.80 2.94
C LEU A 71 -4.15 6.60 1.79
N GLU A 72 -5.47 6.48 1.58
CA GLU A 72 -6.13 7.28 0.54
C GLU A 72 -6.02 8.76 0.85
N ASP A 73 -6.17 9.13 2.12
CA ASP A 73 -6.00 10.51 2.52
C ASP A 73 -4.56 10.98 2.36
N LEU A 74 -3.61 10.11 2.72
CA LEU A 74 -2.19 10.42 2.62
C LEU A 74 -1.75 10.64 1.18
N PHE A 75 -2.19 9.79 0.27
CA PHE A 75 -1.74 9.82 -1.13
C PHE A 75 -2.59 10.72 -2.03
N GLY A 76 -3.80 11.06 -1.63
CA GLY A 76 -4.73 11.79 -2.48
C GLY A 76 -5.19 10.96 -3.67
N ARG A 77 -5.18 9.64 -3.56
CA ARG A 77 -5.62 8.69 -4.59
C ARG A 77 -6.33 7.52 -3.96
N LYS A 78 -7.15 6.85 -4.75
CA LYS A 78 -7.70 5.56 -4.33
C LYS A 78 -6.59 4.55 -4.16
N VAL A 79 -6.75 3.69 -3.15
CA VAL A 79 -5.78 2.65 -2.83
C VAL A 79 -6.48 1.31 -2.89
N GLU A 80 -5.88 0.37 -3.60
CA GLU A 80 -6.32 -1.02 -3.59
C GLU A 80 -5.35 -1.81 -2.74
N ILE A 81 -5.84 -2.37 -1.63
CA ILE A 81 -5.02 -3.14 -0.72
C ILE A 81 -5.32 -4.61 -0.90
N ILE A 82 -4.28 -5.38 -1.16
CA ILE A 82 -4.34 -6.83 -1.25
C ILE A 82 -3.46 -7.40 -0.14
N THR A 83 -3.91 -8.47 0.50
CA THR A 83 -3.09 -9.16 1.49
C THR A 83 -2.56 -10.45 0.87
N PRO A 84 -1.44 -10.99 1.39
CA PRO A 84 -0.92 -12.25 0.86
C PRO A 84 -1.94 -13.39 0.90
N GLN A 85 -2.80 -13.41 1.92
CA GLN A 85 -3.80 -14.45 2.08
C GLN A 85 -4.90 -14.39 1.02
N SER A 86 -5.09 -13.23 0.38
CA SER A 86 -6.12 -13.05 -0.63
C SER A 86 -5.62 -13.26 -2.06
N LEU A 87 -4.35 -13.57 -2.24
CA LEU A 87 -3.80 -13.79 -3.58
C LEU A 87 -4.35 -15.09 -4.17
N SER A 88 -4.87 -15.01 -5.40
CA SER A 88 -5.37 -16.17 -6.10
C SER A 88 -4.23 -16.95 -6.78
N LYS A 89 -4.50 -18.18 -7.17
CA LYS A 89 -3.51 -18.99 -7.90
C LYS A 89 -3.13 -18.38 -9.24
N HIS A 90 -4.05 -17.63 -9.84
CA HIS A 90 -3.84 -17.09 -11.18
C HIS A 90 -3.17 -15.72 -11.14
N ILE A 91 -3.58 -14.85 -10.23
CA ILE A 91 -3.09 -13.48 -10.16
C ILE A 91 -1.89 -13.35 -9.22
N GLY A 92 -1.85 -14.16 -8.16
CA GLY A 92 -0.80 -14.07 -7.14
C GLY A 92 0.60 -14.11 -7.68
N PRO A 93 0.97 -15.08 -8.56
CA PRO A 93 2.33 -15.13 -9.09
C PRO A 93 2.74 -13.88 -9.85
N HIS A 94 1.81 -13.26 -10.57
CA HIS A 94 2.09 -12.02 -11.32
C HIS A 94 2.37 -10.87 -10.35
N ILE A 95 1.57 -10.75 -9.30
CA ILE A 95 1.76 -9.71 -8.30
C ILE A 95 3.08 -9.92 -7.56
N LEU A 96 3.37 -11.15 -7.14
CA LEU A 96 4.59 -11.42 -6.39
C LEU A 96 5.85 -11.19 -7.21
N LYS A 97 5.78 -11.36 -8.53
CA LYS A 97 6.91 -11.06 -9.41
C LYS A 97 7.15 -9.57 -9.54
N GLU A 98 6.09 -8.79 -9.51
CA GLU A 98 6.15 -7.36 -9.78
C GLU A 98 6.38 -6.54 -8.52
N VAL A 99 5.92 -7.01 -7.37
CA VAL A 99 5.89 -6.23 -6.13
C VAL A 99 7.28 -5.83 -5.67
N GLU A 100 7.40 -4.56 -5.26
CA GLU A 100 8.60 -4.04 -4.63
C GLU A 100 8.27 -3.72 -3.18
N THR A 101 9.02 -4.27 -2.25
CA THR A 101 8.83 -3.99 -0.84
C THR A 101 9.22 -2.55 -0.56
N VAL A 102 8.28 -1.77 -0.04
CA VAL A 102 8.49 -0.37 0.27
C VAL A 102 9.04 -0.21 1.68
N TYR A 103 8.48 -0.94 2.64
CA TYR A 103 8.87 -0.79 4.02
C TYR A 103 8.49 -2.03 4.81
N GLN A 104 9.36 -2.42 5.74
CA GLN A 104 9.08 -3.49 6.70
C GLN A 104 9.07 -2.88 8.09
N PHE A 105 7.99 -3.14 8.81
CA PHE A 105 7.81 -2.61 10.16
C PHE A 105 8.25 -3.64 11.19
N ARG A 106 8.77 -3.15 12.29
CA ARG A 106 9.24 -4.01 13.37
C ARG A 106 8.28 -4.04 14.53
#